data_01308742861fc13224d37bc80b961bc9
#
_entry.id   01308742861fc13224d37bc80b961bc9
#
_cell.length_a   1.000
_cell.length_b   1.000
_cell.length_c   1.000
_cell.angle_alpha   90.00
_cell.angle_beta   90.00
_cell.angle_gamma   90.00
#
_symmetry.space_group_name_H-M   'P 1'
#
loop_
_entity.id
_entity.type
_entity.pdbx_description
1 polymer ?
#
loop_
_entity_poly.entity_id
_entity_poly.type
_entity_poly.pdbx_seq_one_letter_code
_entity_poly.pdbx_strand_id
1 'polypeptide(L)'
;MSIASHSPGVPVSEDACGSSAHLPDGVCRVAAGALGATRLMEGAPTTGSGRVLVAAFDFDGTCIRGNSPVLLVRHLARKRMLAPSVVARILGWAACYKARLPQNESWVRGLVFRAFAGRPVGEVNRFLYDFYDRFIDERFRADAEATMRAHEAEGHAVVCVSATFEPIVAAAMEHHPIQYAIATRMKVDEGGRYTDEVARLPIEGPEKVAVLSRFCDEQFGAGSWELGWAYGDHHSDRSLLAAARHACAVTPDRPLTRTANAEGYDILDW
;
A
#
# COMPACT_ATOMS: atom_id res chain seq x y z
N MET A 1 -3.93 42.50 51.77
CA MET A 1 -2.78 41.61 51.84
C MET A 1 -3.23 40.23 51.45
N SER A 2 -2.96 39.83 50.23
CA SER A 2 -2.81 38.44 49.84
C SER A 2 -2.34 38.36 48.40
N ILE A 3 -1.23 37.71 48.20
CA ILE A 3 -0.43 37.75 47.00
C ILE A 3 -0.89 36.66 46.06
N ALA A 4 -1.28 37.01 44.85
CA ALA A 4 -1.57 36.07 43.76
C ALA A 4 -0.25 35.66 43.13
N SER A 5 0.09 34.35 43.19
CA SER A 5 1.19 33.74 42.49
C SER A 5 0.77 33.37 41.07
N HIS A 6 1.30 34.04 40.07
CA HIS A 6 1.29 33.64 38.67
C HIS A 6 2.33 32.55 38.43
N SER A 7 1.89 31.41 37.95
CA SER A 7 2.77 30.43 37.31
C SER A 7 2.86 30.73 35.81
N PRO A 8 4.07 30.73 35.21
CA PRO A 8 4.21 31.00 33.77
C PRO A 8 3.86 29.73 32.98
N GLY A 9 3.01 29.90 31.97
CA GLY A 9 2.71 28.91 30.98
C GLY A 9 3.95 28.53 30.16
N VAL A 10 4.15 27.23 30.03
CA VAL A 10 5.14 26.64 29.13
C VAL A 10 4.65 26.85 27.68
N PRO A 11 5.46 27.41 26.79
CA PRO A 11 5.07 27.47 25.39
C PRO A 11 5.13 26.06 24.78
N VAL A 12 4.01 25.63 24.20
CA VAL A 12 3.96 24.44 23.35
C VAL A 12 4.66 24.80 22.06
N SER A 13 5.83 24.22 21.84
CA SER A 13 6.55 24.35 20.58
C SER A 13 5.80 23.57 19.49
N GLU A 14 5.26 24.27 18.52
CA GLU A 14 4.83 23.77 17.21
C GLU A 14 6.06 23.43 16.36
N ASP A 15 6.77 22.36 16.67
CA ASP A 15 7.81 21.82 15.79
C ASP A 15 7.98 20.33 16.07
N ALA A 16 7.01 19.53 15.64
CA ALA A 16 7.18 18.10 15.49
C ALA A 16 6.58 17.64 14.15
N CYS A 17 6.94 18.37 13.08
CA CYS A 17 6.89 17.79 11.74
C CYS A 17 8.17 16.97 11.59
N GLY A 18 8.09 15.70 12.01
CA GLY A 18 9.19 14.75 11.89
C GLY A 18 9.59 14.62 10.42
N SER A 19 10.84 14.93 10.16
CA SER A 19 11.55 14.76 8.90
C SER A 19 11.31 13.34 8.39
N SER A 20 10.38 13.17 7.45
CA SER A 20 10.30 11.99 6.63
C SER A 20 11.59 11.91 5.82
N ALA A 21 12.48 10.97 6.18
CA ALA A 21 13.64 10.67 5.36
C ALA A 21 13.14 10.36 3.94
N HIS A 22 13.50 11.19 2.99
CA HIS A 22 13.13 11.08 1.60
C HIS A 22 13.80 9.83 1.03
N LEU A 23 13.04 8.72 0.98
CA LEU A 23 13.42 7.57 0.17
C LEU A 23 13.06 7.86 -1.30
N PRO A 24 13.76 7.27 -2.27
CA PRO A 24 13.54 7.54 -3.68
C PRO A 24 12.09 7.30 -4.06
N ASP A 25 11.60 8.13 -4.97
CA ASP A 25 10.20 8.28 -5.40
C ASP A 25 9.38 7.00 -5.41
N GLY A 26 8.41 6.87 -4.53
CA GLY A 26 7.42 5.79 -4.54
C GLY A 26 7.42 4.85 -3.34
N VAL A 27 8.32 5.03 -2.37
CA VAL A 27 8.41 4.20 -1.17
C VAL A 27 8.02 5.01 0.06
N CYS A 28 7.02 4.56 0.80
CA CYS A 28 6.68 5.09 2.11
C CYS A 28 7.34 4.22 3.18
N ARG A 29 8.22 4.82 3.98
CA ARG A 29 8.63 4.29 5.27
C ARG A 29 7.84 5.07 6.30
N VAL A 30 6.85 4.47 6.93
CA VAL A 30 6.27 5.06 8.13
C VAL A 30 7.36 5.00 9.18
N ALA A 31 7.92 6.17 9.55
CA ALA A 31 8.67 6.27 10.77
C ALA A 31 7.71 5.86 11.88
N ALA A 32 7.96 4.70 12.50
CA ALA A 32 7.27 4.30 13.72
C ALA A 32 7.29 5.51 14.65
N GLY A 33 6.10 5.93 15.04
CA GLY A 33 5.82 7.16 15.74
C GLY A 33 6.79 7.42 16.88
N ALA A 34 6.94 8.67 17.25
CA ALA A 34 7.85 9.26 18.22
C ALA A 34 7.91 8.54 19.60
N LEU A 35 8.47 7.33 19.59
CA LEU A 35 9.04 6.64 20.73
C LEU A 35 10.34 6.02 20.23
N GLY A 36 11.42 6.76 20.47
CA GLY A 36 12.79 6.51 20.08
C GLY A 36 13.16 5.03 19.94
N ALA A 37 13.35 4.63 18.72
CA ALA A 37 14.37 3.69 18.27
C ALA A 37 14.30 3.63 16.75
N THR A 38 15.23 4.30 16.09
CA THR A 38 15.76 3.82 14.82
C THR A 38 16.30 2.43 15.12
N ARG A 39 15.46 1.42 15.05
CA ARG A 39 15.91 0.04 15.03
C ARG A 39 16.45 -0.20 13.62
N LEU A 40 17.68 0.22 13.40
CA LEU A 40 18.53 -0.43 12.43
C LEU A 40 18.44 -1.91 12.83
N MET A 41 17.82 -2.73 11.97
CA MET A 41 17.80 -4.18 12.14
C MET A 41 19.24 -4.67 11.97
N GLU A 42 20.06 -4.51 13.00
CA GLU A 42 21.25 -5.33 13.18
C GLU A 42 20.73 -6.76 13.41
N GLY A 43 20.80 -7.58 12.36
CA GLY A 43 20.49 -9.00 12.44
C GLY A 43 19.15 -9.42 11.86
N ALA A 44 18.72 -8.88 10.70
CA ALA A 44 17.73 -9.61 9.89
C ALA A 44 18.30 -11.01 9.62
N PRO A 45 17.59 -12.12 9.96
CA PRO A 45 18.08 -13.45 9.65
C PRO A 45 18.26 -13.53 8.13
N THR A 46 19.51 -13.76 7.78
CA THR A 46 19.91 -13.98 6.42
C THR A 46 19.77 -15.48 6.12
N THR A 47 19.46 -15.84 4.87
CA THR A 47 19.62 -17.22 4.40
C THR A 47 21.02 -17.73 4.76
N GLY A 48 21.25 -19.02 4.67
CA GLY A 48 22.62 -19.58 4.72
C GLY A 48 23.58 -18.94 3.73
N SER A 49 23.07 -18.10 2.77
CA SER A 49 23.81 -17.26 1.83
C SER A 49 24.03 -15.81 2.29
N GLY A 50 23.53 -15.40 3.47
CA GLY A 50 23.65 -14.03 3.97
C GLY A 50 22.70 -13.02 3.32
N ARG A 51 21.68 -13.46 2.58
CA ARG A 51 20.70 -12.59 1.90
C ARG A 51 19.46 -12.32 2.75
N VAL A 52 18.90 -11.12 2.63
CA VAL A 52 17.59 -10.78 3.21
C VAL A 52 16.48 -11.49 2.44
N LEU A 53 15.66 -12.27 3.13
CA LEU A 53 14.45 -12.86 2.53
C LEU A 53 13.31 -11.86 2.56
N VAL A 54 12.66 -11.67 1.41
CA VAL A 54 11.53 -10.76 1.24
C VAL A 54 10.25 -11.56 1.08
N ALA A 55 9.21 -11.19 1.83
CA ALA A 55 7.83 -11.65 1.67
C ALA A 55 7.00 -10.49 1.11
N ALA A 56 6.59 -10.59 -0.16
CA ALA A 56 5.83 -9.56 -0.85
C ALA A 56 4.34 -9.89 -0.87
N PHE A 57 3.51 -8.92 -0.49
CA PHE A 57 2.05 -9.06 -0.44
C PHE A 57 1.38 -8.05 -1.37
N ASP A 58 0.45 -8.50 -2.21
CA ASP A 58 -0.55 -7.60 -2.77
C ASP A 58 -1.51 -7.12 -1.67
N PHE A 59 -2.22 -6.01 -1.89
CA PHE A 59 -3.11 -5.42 -0.89
C PHE A 59 -4.57 -5.79 -1.09
N ASP A 60 -5.15 -5.38 -2.23
CA ASP A 60 -6.57 -5.54 -2.53
C ASP A 60 -6.92 -6.99 -2.91
N GLY A 61 -7.80 -7.63 -2.13
CA GLY A 61 -8.16 -9.06 -2.34
C GLY A 61 -7.20 -10.01 -1.62
N THR A 62 -5.97 -9.63 -1.37
CA THR A 62 -4.94 -10.41 -0.68
C THR A 62 -4.89 -10.07 0.81
N CYS A 63 -4.40 -8.88 1.19
CA CYS A 63 -4.36 -8.45 2.60
C CYS A 63 -5.75 -8.10 3.11
N ILE A 64 -6.59 -7.51 2.29
CA ILE A 64 -7.96 -7.11 2.65
C ILE A 64 -9.02 -7.88 1.85
N ARG A 65 -10.19 -8.08 2.46
CA ARG A 65 -11.37 -8.59 1.75
C ARG A 65 -12.00 -7.48 0.93
N GLY A 66 -11.90 -7.57 -0.39
CA GLY A 66 -12.49 -6.62 -1.33
C GLY A 66 -11.47 -5.71 -1.99
N ASN A 67 -11.92 -4.58 -2.49
CA ASN A 67 -11.14 -3.69 -3.34
C ASN A 67 -11.25 -2.24 -2.82
N SER A 68 -10.16 -1.69 -2.32
CA SER A 68 -10.12 -0.36 -1.71
C SER A 68 -10.45 0.78 -2.68
N PRO A 69 -10.03 0.77 -3.96
CA PRO A 69 -10.49 1.73 -4.96
C PRO A 69 -12.00 1.77 -5.13
N VAL A 70 -12.67 0.61 -5.15
CA VAL A 70 -14.14 0.55 -5.28
C VAL A 70 -14.82 1.14 -4.05
N LEU A 71 -14.33 0.82 -2.85
CA LEU A 71 -14.84 1.38 -1.59
C LEU A 71 -14.64 2.89 -1.55
N LEU A 72 -13.48 3.38 -1.99
CA LEU A 72 -13.17 4.81 -2.05
C LEU A 72 -14.10 5.55 -3.02
N VAL A 73 -14.29 5.04 -4.23
CA VAL A 73 -15.24 5.62 -5.20
C VAL A 73 -16.63 5.75 -4.60
N ARG A 74 -17.13 4.68 -3.93
CA ARG A 74 -18.45 4.70 -3.28
C ARG A 74 -18.50 5.75 -2.16
N HIS A 75 -17.44 5.89 -1.39
CA HIS A 75 -17.35 6.89 -0.32
C HIS A 75 -17.32 8.31 -0.87
N LEU A 76 -16.47 8.59 -1.87
CA LEU A 76 -16.39 9.88 -2.54
C LEU A 76 -17.71 10.28 -3.22
N ALA A 77 -18.41 9.34 -3.86
CA ALA A 77 -19.72 9.58 -4.45
C ALA A 77 -20.76 9.95 -3.39
N ARG A 78 -20.80 9.23 -2.26
CA ARG A 78 -21.71 9.58 -1.12
C ARG A 78 -21.40 10.95 -0.52
N LYS A 79 -20.13 11.32 -0.45
CA LYS A 79 -19.66 12.63 0.02
C LYS A 79 -19.86 13.74 -1.03
N ARG A 80 -20.37 13.41 -2.23
CA ARG A 80 -20.51 14.35 -3.37
C ARG A 80 -19.19 15.00 -3.80
N MET A 81 -18.09 14.32 -3.56
CA MET A 81 -16.74 14.78 -3.97
C MET A 81 -16.43 14.43 -5.43
N LEU A 82 -17.22 13.55 -6.04
CA LEU A 82 -17.16 13.23 -7.48
C LEU A 82 -18.29 13.94 -8.23
N ALA A 83 -17.97 14.54 -9.35
CA ALA A 83 -19.00 15.08 -10.24
C ALA A 83 -19.94 13.95 -10.72
N PRO A 84 -21.25 14.18 -10.87
CA PRO A 84 -22.19 13.15 -11.31
C PRO A 84 -21.81 12.48 -12.64
N SER A 85 -21.21 13.23 -13.56
CA SER A 85 -20.66 12.71 -14.82
C SER A 85 -19.53 11.72 -14.62
N VAL A 86 -18.67 11.94 -13.61
CA VAL A 86 -17.58 11.02 -13.24
C VAL A 86 -18.16 9.75 -12.67
N VAL A 87 -19.14 9.86 -11.77
CA VAL A 87 -19.84 8.69 -11.20
C VAL A 87 -20.50 7.85 -12.28
N ALA A 88 -21.23 8.49 -13.24
CA ALA A 88 -21.86 7.82 -14.36
C ALA A 88 -20.83 7.08 -15.24
N ARG A 89 -19.67 7.69 -15.50
CA ARG A 89 -18.58 7.06 -16.27
C ARG A 89 -17.98 5.86 -15.55
N ILE A 90 -17.79 5.93 -14.22
CA ILE A 90 -17.29 4.81 -13.41
C ILE A 90 -18.30 3.67 -13.39
N LEU A 91 -19.62 3.96 -13.27
CA LEU A 91 -20.67 2.94 -13.33
C LEU A 91 -20.74 2.28 -14.71
N GLY A 92 -20.61 3.05 -15.79
CA GLY A 92 -20.51 2.53 -17.15
C GLY A 92 -19.30 1.60 -17.31
N TRP A 93 -18.14 2.01 -16.80
CA TRP A 93 -16.94 1.19 -16.80
C TRP A 93 -17.14 -0.12 -16.00
N ALA A 94 -17.73 -0.04 -14.81
CA ALA A 94 -18.00 -1.22 -13.99
C ALA A 94 -18.98 -2.21 -14.67
N ALA A 95 -19.96 -1.70 -15.42
CA ALA A 95 -20.86 -2.52 -16.23
C ALA A 95 -20.11 -3.23 -17.36
N CYS A 96 -19.25 -2.52 -18.08
CA CYS A 96 -18.38 -3.07 -19.12
C CYS A 96 -17.41 -4.12 -18.56
N TYR A 97 -16.83 -3.87 -17.37
CA TYR A 97 -15.95 -4.82 -16.68
C TYR A 97 -16.70 -6.12 -16.35
N LYS A 98 -17.93 -6.03 -15.80
CA LYS A 98 -18.78 -7.21 -15.58
C LYS A 98 -19.13 -7.96 -16.88
N ALA A 99 -19.26 -7.24 -17.98
CA ALA A 99 -19.49 -7.81 -19.32
C ALA A 99 -18.21 -8.39 -19.96
N ARG A 100 -17.07 -8.41 -19.24
CA ARG A 100 -15.76 -8.89 -19.70
C ARG A 100 -15.22 -8.20 -20.95
N LEU A 101 -15.59 -6.95 -21.15
CA LEU A 101 -15.03 -6.14 -22.22
C LEU A 101 -13.65 -5.64 -21.81
N PRO A 102 -12.68 -5.50 -22.75
CA PRO A 102 -11.36 -4.95 -22.44
C PRO A 102 -11.48 -3.57 -21.77
N GLN A 103 -10.86 -3.39 -20.62
CA GLN A 103 -10.93 -2.17 -19.83
C GLN A 103 -9.56 -1.71 -19.36
N ASN A 104 -9.39 -0.40 -19.25
CA ASN A 104 -8.19 0.21 -18.69
C ASN A 104 -8.45 0.64 -17.24
N GLU A 105 -7.91 -0.09 -16.27
CA GLU A 105 -8.08 0.18 -14.84
C GLU A 105 -7.38 1.47 -14.41
N SER A 106 -6.26 1.80 -15.03
CA SER A 106 -5.52 3.05 -14.79
C SER A 106 -6.38 4.30 -15.05
N TRP A 107 -7.31 4.21 -16.00
CA TRP A 107 -8.23 5.30 -16.32
C TRP A 107 -9.20 5.60 -15.16
N VAL A 108 -9.74 4.58 -14.49
CA VAL A 108 -10.64 4.76 -13.33
C VAL A 108 -9.88 5.38 -12.16
N ARG A 109 -8.65 4.93 -11.91
CA ARG A 109 -7.78 5.56 -10.89
C ARG A 109 -7.55 7.04 -11.17
N GLY A 110 -7.25 7.41 -12.41
CA GLY A 110 -7.10 8.82 -12.81
C GLY A 110 -8.35 9.66 -12.54
N LEU A 111 -9.57 9.08 -12.66
CA LEU A 111 -10.80 9.78 -12.30
C LEU A 111 -10.93 10.02 -10.78
N VAL A 112 -10.49 9.06 -9.98
CA VAL A 112 -10.49 9.18 -8.50
C VAL A 112 -9.48 10.23 -8.06
N PHE A 113 -8.29 10.23 -8.64
CA PHE A 113 -7.23 11.19 -8.29
C PHE A 113 -7.63 12.64 -8.59
N ARG A 114 -8.40 12.88 -9.65
CA ARG A 114 -8.97 14.23 -9.93
C ARG A 114 -9.83 14.77 -8.80
N ALA A 115 -10.43 13.91 -7.97
CA ALA A 115 -11.19 14.36 -6.80
C ALA A 115 -10.29 15.01 -5.73
N PHE A 116 -9.01 14.72 -5.75
CA PHE A 116 -8.02 15.23 -4.79
C PHE A 116 -7.12 16.32 -5.38
N ALA A 117 -7.13 16.51 -6.70
CA ALA A 117 -6.32 17.51 -7.37
C ALA A 117 -6.59 18.92 -6.83
N GLY A 118 -5.52 19.69 -6.57
CA GLY A 118 -5.55 21.04 -6.00
C GLY A 118 -5.78 21.10 -4.49
N ARG A 119 -5.95 19.94 -3.80
CA ARG A 119 -6.13 19.91 -2.35
C ARG A 119 -4.79 19.74 -1.63
N PRO A 120 -4.62 20.34 -0.43
CA PRO A 120 -3.43 20.14 0.39
C PRO A 120 -3.21 18.66 0.72
N VAL A 121 -1.96 18.20 0.60
CA VAL A 121 -1.57 16.80 0.87
C VAL A 121 -2.03 16.35 2.26
N GLY A 122 -1.80 17.16 3.31
CA GLY A 122 -2.18 16.81 4.67
C GLY A 122 -3.70 16.66 4.87
N GLU A 123 -4.53 17.44 4.14
CA GLU A 123 -6.00 17.30 4.18
C GLU A 123 -6.43 15.96 3.55
N VAL A 124 -5.89 15.66 2.36
CA VAL A 124 -6.23 14.43 1.64
C VAL A 124 -5.75 13.20 2.39
N ASN A 125 -4.52 13.22 2.90
CA ASN A 125 -3.99 12.08 3.67
C ASN A 125 -4.85 11.81 4.90
N ARG A 126 -5.20 12.85 5.69
CA ARG A 126 -6.11 12.68 6.84
C ARG A 126 -7.45 12.09 6.44
N PHE A 127 -8.04 12.58 5.33
CA PHE A 127 -9.29 12.00 4.80
C PHE A 127 -9.14 10.53 4.41
N LEU A 128 -8.01 10.12 3.85
CA LEU A 128 -7.78 8.73 3.42
C LEU A 128 -7.42 7.81 4.59
N TYR A 129 -6.77 8.33 5.64
CA TYR A 129 -6.58 7.61 6.91
C TYR A 129 -7.94 7.37 7.59
N ASP A 130 -8.78 8.43 7.76
CA ASP A 130 -10.14 8.28 8.27
C ASP A 130 -10.99 7.30 7.44
N PHE A 131 -10.77 7.27 6.13
CA PHE A 131 -11.43 6.32 5.23
C PHE A 131 -10.95 4.89 5.49
N TYR A 132 -9.65 4.69 5.66
CA TYR A 132 -9.08 3.39 6.00
C TYR A 132 -9.68 2.86 7.29
N ASP A 133 -9.59 3.61 8.38
CA ASP A 133 -10.08 3.22 9.70
C ASP A 133 -11.57 2.81 9.70
N ARG A 134 -12.38 3.53 8.94
CA ARG A 134 -13.85 3.31 8.93
C ARG A 134 -14.31 2.21 7.98
N PHE A 135 -13.58 1.92 6.92
CA PHE A 135 -14.10 1.09 5.84
C PHE A 135 -13.18 -0.04 5.41
N ILE A 136 -11.90 0.01 5.75
CA ILE A 136 -10.90 -0.96 5.30
C ILE A 136 -10.35 -1.78 6.44
N ASP A 137 -10.04 -1.20 7.58
CA ASP A 137 -9.37 -1.85 8.71
C ASP A 137 -10.05 -3.18 9.11
N GLU A 138 -11.35 -3.18 9.34
CA GLU A 138 -12.13 -4.39 9.67
C GLU A 138 -12.15 -5.46 8.56
N ARG A 139 -11.66 -5.12 7.36
CA ARG A 139 -11.57 -6.03 6.22
C ARG A 139 -10.22 -6.67 6.10
N PHE A 140 -9.25 -6.24 6.91
CA PHE A 140 -7.93 -6.88 6.91
C PHE A 140 -8.10 -8.35 7.29
N ARG A 141 -7.42 -9.24 6.56
CA ARG A 141 -7.56 -10.68 6.78
C ARG A 141 -6.70 -11.11 7.96
N ALA A 142 -7.31 -11.80 8.91
CA ALA A 142 -6.57 -12.33 10.06
C ALA A 142 -5.45 -13.31 9.64
N ASP A 143 -5.70 -14.08 8.58
CA ASP A 143 -4.70 -15.01 8.03
C ASP A 143 -3.52 -14.27 7.38
N ALA A 144 -3.79 -13.15 6.68
CA ALA A 144 -2.73 -12.30 6.13
C ALA A 144 -1.88 -11.70 7.25
N GLU A 145 -2.52 -11.18 8.30
CA GLU A 145 -1.82 -10.62 9.46
C GLU A 145 -0.98 -11.68 10.18
N ALA A 146 -1.55 -12.87 10.42
CA ALA A 146 -0.83 -13.97 11.04
C ALA A 146 0.38 -14.42 10.21
N THR A 147 0.23 -14.49 8.88
CA THR A 147 1.30 -14.84 7.96
C THR A 147 2.40 -13.77 7.96
N MET A 148 2.03 -12.48 7.93
CA MET A 148 3.01 -11.39 8.03
C MET A 148 3.80 -11.42 9.35
N ARG A 149 3.11 -11.67 10.48
CA ARG A 149 3.77 -11.82 11.78
C ARG A 149 4.71 -13.02 11.83
N ALA A 150 4.36 -14.13 11.18
CA ALA A 150 5.25 -15.28 11.07
C ALA A 150 6.51 -14.93 10.27
N HIS A 151 6.37 -14.23 9.14
CA HIS A 151 7.52 -13.73 8.38
C HIS A 151 8.38 -12.77 9.18
N GLU A 152 7.76 -11.85 9.92
CA GLU A 152 8.48 -10.91 10.79
C GLU A 152 9.25 -11.65 11.91
N ALA A 153 8.63 -12.66 12.52
CA ALA A 153 9.27 -13.47 13.56
C ALA A 153 10.47 -14.28 13.04
N GLU A 154 10.44 -14.68 11.76
CA GLU A 154 11.55 -15.30 11.06
C GLU A 154 12.56 -14.29 10.53
N GLY A 155 12.29 -12.98 10.71
CA GLY A 155 13.11 -11.84 10.29
C GLY A 155 13.11 -11.56 8.80
N HIS A 156 12.12 -12.08 8.08
CA HIS A 156 11.91 -11.73 6.69
C HIS A 156 11.42 -10.29 6.58
N ALA A 157 11.77 -9.61 5.49
CA ALA A 157 11.25 -8.28 5.19
C ALA A 157 9.83 -8.39 4.61
N VAL A 158 8.84 -7.88 5.33
CA VAL A 158 7.43 -7.87 4.88
C VAL A 158 7.16 -6.60 4.06
N VAL A 159 6.89 -6.76 2.78
CA VAL A 159 6.70 -5.67 1.81
C VAL A 159 5.31 -5.76 1.18
N CYS A 160 4.50 -4.71 1.31
CA CYS A 160 3.25 -4.58 0.56
C CYS A 160 3.52 -3.91 -0.79
N VAL A 161 3.08 -4.54 -1.90
CA VAL A 161 3.26 -4.03 -3.27
C VAL A 161 1.91 -3.90 -3.95
N SER A 162 1.38 -2.68 -4.06
CA SER A 162 -0.01 -2.45 -4.47
C SER A 162 -0.20 -1.31 -5.46
N ALA A 163 -1.20 -1.48 -6.32
CA ALA A 163 -1.73 -0.40 -7.15
C ALA A 163 -2.60 0.59 -6.38
N THR A 164 -2.92 0.30 -5.12
CA THR A 164 -3.72 1.15 -4.23
C THR A 164 -3.00 2.45 -3.90
N PHE A 165 -3.78 3.47 -3.54
CA PHE A 165 -3.26 4.80 -3.24
C PHE A 165 -2.43 4.80 -1.95
N GLU A 166 -1.21 5.36 -2.03
CA GLU A 166 -0.19 5.32 -0.97
C GLU A 166 -0.73 5.65 0.45
N PRO A 167 -1.51 6.72 0.69
CA PRO A 167 -2.00 7.03 2.03
C PRO A 167 -2.89 5.94 2.63
N ILE A 168 -3.59 5.15 1.81
CA ILE A 168 -4.41 4.03 2.29
C ILE A 168 -3.52 2.89 2.79
N VAL A 169 -2.46 2.55 2.04
CA VAL A 169 -1.52 1.52 2.46
C VAL A 169 -0.68 2.00 3.64
N ALA A 170 -0.34 3.30 3.69
CA ALA A 170 0.35 3.89 4.83
C ALA A 170 -0.48 3.81 6.12
N ALA A 171 -1.80 4.04 6.05
CA ALA A 171 -2.70 3.83 7.18
C ALA A 171 -2.70 2.35 7.63
N ALA A 172 -2.72 1.40 6.68
CA ALA A 172 -2.63 -0.03 7.00
C ALA A 172 -1.33 -0.39 7.75
N MET A 173 -0.21 0.26 7.44
CA MET A 173 1.06 0.05 8.12
C MET A 173 1.04 0.49 9.59
N GLU A 174 0.15 1.39 9.99
CA GLU A 174 0.01 1.82 11.38
C GLU A 174 -0.70 0.75 12.24
N HIS A 175 -1.52 -0.10 11.61
CA HIS A 175 -2.36 -1.08 12.29
C HIS A 175 -1.85 -2.54 12.14
N HIS A 176 -1.14 -2.84 11.06
CA HIS A 176 -0.76 -4.21 10.68
C HIS A 176 0.76 -4.36 10.46
N PRO A 177 1.31 -5.59 10.51
CA PRO A 177 2.75 -5.84 10.46
C PRO A 177 3.33 -5.71 9.04
N ILE A 178 3.03 -4.60 8.36
CA ILE A 178 3.61 -4.22 7.08
C ILE A 178 4.82 -3.34 7.36
N GLN A 179 6.02 -3.82 7.08
CA GLN A 179 7.25 -3.07 7.35
C GLN A 179 7.57 -2.05 6.26
N TYR A 180 7.25 -2.38 5.02
CA TYR A 180 7.49 -1.53 3.86
C TYR A 180 6.29 -1.57 2.92
N ALA A 181 6.04 -0.44 2.23
CA ALA A 181 4.98 -0.37 1.24
C ALA A 181 5.47 0.31 -0.05
N ILE A 182 5.11 -0.29 -1.16
CA ILE A 182 5.28 0.25 -2.51
C ILE A 182 3.87 0.40 -3.08
N ALA A 183 3.39 1.64 -3.17
CA ALA A 183 2.01 1.94 -3.53
C ALA A 183 1.93 3.11 -4.52
N THR A 184 0.77 3.28 -5.15
CA THR A 184 0.59 4.32 -6.15
C THR A 184 0.59 5.70 -5.49
N ARG A 185 1.49 6.57 -5.94
CA ARG A 185 1.66 7.94 -5.45
C ARG A 185 1.15 8.95 -6.46
N MET A 186 0.45 9.97 -6.00
CA MET A 186 0.15 11.17 -6.80
C MET A 186 1.31 12.16 -6.73
N LYS A 187 1.51 12.93 -7.81
CA LYS A 187 2.45 14.06 -7.78
C LYS A 187 1.92 15.18 -6.91
N VAL A 188 2.85 15.87 -6.25
CA VAL A 188 2.60 17.04 -5.42
C VAL A 188 3.24 18.24 -6.11
N ASP A 189 2.52 19.35 -6.18
CA ASP A 189 3.04 20.61 -6.72
C ASP A 189 3.91 21.35 -5.69
N GLU A 190 4.55 22.45 -6.12
CA GLU A 190 5.39 23.30 -5.26
C GLU A 190 4.63 23.91 -4.07
N GLY A 191 3.29 23.99 -4.18
CA GLY A 191 2.42 24.51 -3.12
C GLY A 191 1.97 23.43 -2.11
N GLY A 192 2.50 22.21 -2.19
CA GLY A 192 2.13 21.09 -1.29
C GLY A 192 0.73 20.56 -1.54
N ARG A 193 0.25 20.62 -2.79
CA ARG A 193 -1.07 20.14 -3.20
C ARG A 193 -0.94 18.96 -4.16
N TYR A 194 -1.86 18.00 -4.07
CA TYR A 194 -1.92 16.94 -5.05
C TYR A 194 -2.30 17.47 -6.43
N THR A 195 -1.65 16.94 -7.47
CA THR A 195 -2.03 17.16 -8.88
C THR A 195 -3.01 16.07 -9.32
N ASP A 196 -3.40 16.04 -10.59
CA ASP A 196 -4.18 14.93 -11.17
C ASP A 196 -3.29 13.86 -11.83
N GLU A 197 -1.97 13.97 -11.65
CA GLU A 197 -0.98 13.06 -12.22
C GLU A 197 -0.47 12.06 -11.17
N VAL A 198 -0.21 10.84 -11.63
CA VAL A 198 0.54 9.86 -10.85
C VAL A 198 2.04 10.09 -10.99
N ALA A 199 2.78 9.87 -9.92
CA ALA A 199 4.24 10.07 -9.92
C ALA A 199 4.97 9.05 -10.80
N ARG A 200 4.35 7.86 -11.03
CA ARG A 200 4.92 6.75 -11.82
C ARG A 200 3.81 5.97 -12.55
N LEU A 201 4.25 5.01 -13.38
CA LEU A 201 3.33 4.02 -13.97
C LEU A 201 2.55 3.28 -12.87
N PRO A 202 1.33 2.82 -13.18
CA PRO A 202 0.56 2.00 -12.25
C PRO A 202 1.34 0.74 -11.83
N ILE A 203 1.31 0.43 -10.53
CA ILE A 203 2.03 -0.71 -9.95
C ILE A 203 1.19 -1.98 -10.20
N GLU A 204 1.21 -2.48 -11.44
CA GLU A 204 0.44 -3.64 -11.88
C GLU A 204 1.29 -4.57 -12.75
N GLY A 205 0.95 -5.85 -12.73
CA GLY A 205 1.60 -6.84 -13.57
C GLY A 205 3.13 -6.86 -13.40
N PRO A 206 3.89 -6.86 -14.50
CA PRO A 206 5.36 -6.86 -14.45
C PRO A 206 5.98 -5.67 -13.72
N GLU A 207 5.29 -4.52 -13.67
CA GLU A 207 5.77 -3.34 -12.96
C GLU A 207 5.89 -3.59 -11.45
N LYS A 208 5.05 -4.46 -10.85
CA LYS A 208 5.19 -4.87 -9.44
C LYS A 208 6.58 -5.46 -9.16
N VAL A 209 7.07 -6.31 -10.05
CA VAL A 209 8.41 -6.92 -9.92
C VAL A 209 9.49 -5.86 -10.07
N ALA A 210 9.38 -5.00 -11.07
CA ALA A 210 10.37 -3.97 -11.34
C ALA A 210 10.53 -2.96 -10.19
N VAL A 211 9.40 -2.49 -9.63
CA VAL A 211 9.44 -1.55 -8.49
C VAL A 211 9.91 -2.24 -7.20
N LEU A 212 9.51 -3.49 -6.96
CA LEU A 212 10.00 -4.27 -5.82
C LEU A 212 11.50 -4.50 -5.89
N SER A 213 12.01 -4.93 -7.05
CA SER A 213 13.46 -5.16 -7.23
C SER A 213 14.26 -3.90 -6.99
N ARG A 214 13.83 -2.77 -7.57
CA ARG A 214 14.51 -1.48 -7.36
C ARG A 214 14.51 -1.10 -5.88
N PHE A 215 13.35 -1.20 -5.22
CA PHE A 215 13.25 -0.93 -3.79
C PHE A 215 14.19 -1.81 -2.96
N CYS A 216 14.20 -3.11 -3.21
CA CYS A 216 15.03 -4.04 -2.46
C CYS A 216 16.53 -3.81 -2.72
N ASP A 217 16.92 -3.47 -3.95
CA ASP A 217 18.30 -3.11 -4.28
C ASP A 217 18.76 -1.85 -3.54
N GLU A 218 17.88 -0.84 -3.44
CA GLU A 218 18.15 0.41 -2.73
C GLU A 218 18.15 0.22 -1.20
N GLN A 219 17.25 -0.63 -0.67
CA GLN A 219 17.07 -0.82 0.77
C GLN A 219 18.05 -1.82 1.38
N PHE A 220 18.33 -2.91 0.67
CA PHE A 220 19.10 -4.05 1.17
C PHE A 220 20.43 -4.25 0.44
N GLY A 221 20.63 -3.56 -0.68
CA GLY A 221 21.79 -3.71 -1.56
C GLY A 221 21.55 -4.73 -2.69
N ALA A 222 22.00 -4.38 -3.89
CA ALA A 222 21.87 -5.24 -5.06
C ALA A 222 22.54 -6.61 -4.82
N GLY A 223 21.81 -7.68 -5.06
CA GLY A 223 22.27 -9.06 -4.85
C GLY A 223 22.29 -9.52 -3.38
N SER A 224 21.91 -8.66 -2.42
CA SER A 224 21.88 -8.97 -0.97
C SER A 224 20.48 -9.35 -0.46
N TRP A 225 19.52 -9.55 -1.34
CA TRP A 225 18.17 -9.96 -1.03
C TRP A 225 17.67 -11.05 -1.99
N GLU A 226 16.58 -11.69 -1.62
CA GLU A 226 15.89 -12.70 -2.43
C GLU A 226 14.38 -12.61 -2.16
N LEU A 227 13.55 -12.65 -3.22
CA LEU A 227 12.11 -12.76 -3.09
C LEU A 227 11.75 -14.19 -2.70
N GLY A 228 11.61 -14.42 -1.40
CA GLY A 228 11.30 -15.73 -0.84
C GLY A 228 9.84 -16.10 -1.06
N TRP A 229 8.93 -15.20 -0.75
CA TRP A 229 7.48 -15.42 -0.86
C TRP A 229 6.78 -14.28 -1.59
N ALA A 230 5.75 -14.63 -2.33
CA ALA A 230 4.80 -13.66 -2.90
C ALA A 230 3.36 -14.14 -2.71
N TYR A 231 2.48 -13.21 -2.34
CA TYR A 231 1.06 -13.43 -2.08
C TYR A 231 0.23 -12.53 -2.98
N GLY A 232 -0.74 -13.08 -3.70
CA GLY A 232 -1.61 -12.33 -4.62
C GLY A 232 -2.89 -13.09 -4.93
N ASP A 233 -3.98 -12.35 -5.25
CA ASP A 233 -5.32 -12.92 -5.51
C ASP A 233 -5.75 -12.82 -6.97
N HIS A 234 -5.15 -11.92 -7.73
CA HIS A 234 -5.59 -11.57 -9.07
C HIS A 234 -4.58 -11.98 -10.15
N HIS A 235 -5.06 -12.23 -11.36
CA HIS A 235 -4.22 -12.61 -12.51
C HIS A 235 -3.09 -11.61 -12.82
N SER A 236 -3.26 -10.32 -12.48
CA SER A 236 -2.19 -9.33 -12.62
C SER A 236 -0.98 -9.61 -11.73
N ASP A 237 -1.12 -10.41 -10.66
CA ASP A 237 -0.04 -10.73 -9.73
C ASP A 237 0.84 -11.88 -10.20
N ARG A 238 0.47 -12.57 -11.29
CA ARG A 238 1.22 -13.72 -11.82
C ARG A 238 2.71 -13.44 -11.99
N SER A 239 3.09 -12.22 -12.40
CA SER A 239 4.49 -11.88 -12.57
C SER A 239 5.24 -11.79 -11.25
N LEU A 240 4.59 -11.25 -10.21
CA LEU A 240 5.13 -11.19 -8.85
C LEU A 240 5.25 -12.60 -8.26
N LEU A 241 4.20 -13.42 -8.40
CA LEU A 241 4.19 -14.81 -7.94
C LEU A 241 5.27 -15.64 -8.64
N ALA A 242 5.39 -15.54 -9.96
CA ALA A 242 6.40 -16.26 -10.74
C ALA A 242 7.85 -15.86 -10.40
N ALA A 243 8.06 -14.66 -9.86
CA ALA A 243 9.39 -14.19 -9.45
C ALA A 243 9.81 -14.69 -8.07
N ALA A 244 8.88 -15.20 -7.27
CA ALA A 244 9.15 -15.66 -5.92
C ALA A 244 9.56 -17.13 -5.88
N ARG A 245 10.33 -17.50 -4.84
CA ARG A 245 10.64 -18.91 -4.57
C ARG A 245 9.39 -19.70 -4.16
N HIS A 246 8.50 -19.10 -3.38
CA HIS A 246 7.23 -19.65 -2.93
C HIS A 246 6.10 -18.72 -3.39
N ALA A 247 5.32 -19.18 -4.35
CA ALA A 247 4.20 -18.45 -4.92
C ALA A 247 2.90 -18.89 -4.24
N CYS A 248 2.19 -17.97 -3.60
CA CYS A 248 0.96 -18.22 -2.83
C CYS A 248 -0.21 -17.44 -3.46
N ALA A 249 -1.11 -18.15 -4.13
CA ALA A 249 -2.33 -17.61 -4.70
C ALA A 249 -3.42 -17.58 -3.62
N VAL A 250 -3.78 -16.37 -3.15
CA VAL A 250 -4.75 -16.17 -2.06
C VAL A 250 -6.15 -16.01 -2.62
N THR A 251 -7.08 -16.91 -2.28
CA THR A 251 -8.48 -16.87 -2.77
C THR A 251 -8.55 -16.44 -4.26
N PRO A 252 -7.78 -17.08 -5.16
CA PRO A 252 -7.46 -16.55 -6.48
C PRO A 252 -8.67 -16.42 -7.41
N ASP A 253 -8.62 -15.44 -8.30
CA ASP A 253 -9.55 -15.36 -9.42
C ASP A 253 -9.39 -16.57 -10.35
N ARG A 254 -10.40 -16.83 -11.23
CA ARG A 254 -10.38 -17.99 -12.13
C ARG A 254 -9.15 -18.07 -13.05
N PRO A 255 -8.67 -16.95 -13.66
CA PRO A 255 -7.42 -16.96 -14.42
C PRO A 255 -6.21 -17.33 -13.57
N LEU A 256 -6.06 -16.74 -12.38
CA LEU A 256 -4.93 -17.04 -11.49
C LEU A 256 -5.02 -18.49 -10.95
N THR A 257 -6.21 -19.00 -10.64
CA THR A 257 -6.41 -20.42 -10.26
C THR A 257 -5.87 -21.37 -11.31
N ARG A 258 -6.10 -21.08 -12.60
CA ARG A 258 -5.55 -21.89 -13.70
C ARG A 258 -4.03 -21.83 -13.75
N THR A 259 -3.46 -20.63 -13.58
CA THR A 259 -2.01 -20.45 -13.52
C THR A 259 -1.43 -21.19 -12.32
N ALA A 260 -2.01 -21.03 -11.13
CA ALA A 260 -1.54 -21.67 -9.90
C ALA A 260 -1.50 -23.21 -10.04
N ASN A 261 -2.57 -23.80 -10.61
CA ASN A 261 -2.60 -25.25 -10.87
C ASN A 261 -1.58 -25.71 -11.92
N ALA A 262 -1.30 -24.88 -12.93
CA ALA A 262 -0.34 -25.22 -13.98
C ALA A 262 1.10 -25.10 -13.52
N GLU A 263 1.40 -24.09 -12.71
CA GLU A 263 2.75 -23.74 -12.24
C GLU A 263 3.08 -24.33 -10.86
N GLY A 264 2.09 -24.98 -10.20
CA GLY A 264 2.27 -25.59 -8.88
C GLY A 264 2.37 -24.59 -7.74
N TYR A 265 1.65 -23.45 -7.82
CA TYR A 265 1.59 -22.47 -6.73
C TYR A 265 0.71 -22.98 -5.60
N ASP A 266 1.02 -22.58 -4.38
CA ASP A 266 0.15 -22.84 -3.24
C ASP A 266 -1.15 -22.03 -3.37
N ILE A 267 -2.30 -22.69 -3.20
CA ILE A 267 -3.61 -22.02 -3.17
C ILE A 267 -4.06 -21.91 -1.72
N LEU A 268 -4.21 -20.69 -1.25
CA LEU A 268 -4.63 -20.36 0.11
C LEU A 268 -6.06 -19.82 0.11
N ASP A 269 -6.90 -20.37 0.96
CA ASP A 269 -8.29 -19.93 1.14
C ASP A 269 -8.40 -19.16 2.47
N TRP A 270 -8.16 -17.85 2.38
CA TRP A 270 -8.18 -16.91 3.54
C TRP A 270 -9.52 -16.24 3.73
#